data_b3eb82207f50070dbfdbb37481fa0ff0
#
_entry.id   b3eb82207f50070dbfdbb37481fa0ff0
#
_cell.length_a   1.000
_cell.length_b   1.000
_cell.length_c   1.000
_cell.angle_alpha   90.00
_cell.angle_beta   90.00
_cell.angle_gamma   90.00
#
_symmetry.space_group_name_H-M   'P 1'
#
loop_
_entity.id
_entity.type
_entity.pdbx_description
1 polymer ?
#
loop_
_entity_poly.entity_id
_entity_poly.type
_entity_poly.pdbx_seq_one_letter_code
_entity_poly.pdbx_strand_id
1 'polypeptide(L)'
;MSYCKKINRSLEKRFGGRVTARESDGVLYLEGSLDSWDDIVSAGLLAVNRKKYDGLVNDIVFTGANIPPMRMPLVKDSALEGKTPAVLSMGGVIVGCSLARECARYDMDILLIEKEHDVAMQTTSRNDGMVHPGIDLIPGQVKRTYNMRGNRMYDTVCHELDVPFCRSGQYIGFIGKKMAIAAFFGQLYYRIFGPRVQYLNKRAFFQREPNMNPAISAALFYPDAGVVSPYGLAIAYAENAADNGVAFSFDTAALDMTLENGKIVSVKTNCGTIYPKVVINAAGVFAEDIARMARDRFYSIHPRKGTNTILDHKASVRMNTIVSSFGTSSTKKQHTKGGGLVKTIDQNTLVGPDAVETYLKEDFSTSAKNI
;
A
#
# COMPACT_ATOMS: atom_id res chain seq x y z
N MET A 1 32.35 11.68 -12.08
CA MET A 1 31.93 10.27 -12.37
C MET A 1 30.44 10.21 -12.37
N SER A 2 29.80 9.65 -13.42
CA SER A 2 28.33 9.48 -13.50
C SER A 2 27.86 8.63 -12.31
N TYR A 3 26.66 8.94 -11.77
CA TYR A 3 26.08 8.19 -10.67
C TYR A 3 25.87 6.70 -11.05
N CYS A 4 25.46 6.42 -12.28
CA CYS A 4 25.35 5.08 -12.82
C CYS A 4 26.66 4.28 -12.73
N LYS A 5 27.81 4.88 -13.04
CA LYS A 5 29.13 4.25 -12.84
C LYS A 5 29.44 3.94 -11.37
N LYS A 6 29.00 4.80 -10.45
CA LYS A 6 29.15 4.56 -9.01
C LYS A 6 28.30 3.39 -8.55
N ILE A 7 27.06 3.31 -9.03
CA ILE A 7 26.15 2.18 -8.72
C ILE A 7 26.72 0.87 -9.28
N ASN A 8 27.18 0.85 -10.54
CA ASN A 8 27.78 -0.37 -11.12
C ASN A 8 28.94 -0.92 -10.29
N ARG A 9 29.82 -0.05 -9.76
CA ARG A 9 30.90 -0.51 -8.85
C ARG A 9 30.36 -1.13 -7.55
N SER A 10 29.27 -0.58 -7.01
CA SER A 10 28.66 -1.10 -5.79
C SER A 10 27.95 -2.42 -6.04
N LEU A 11 27.29 -2.55 -7.18
CA LEU A 11 26.65 -3.81 -7.63
C LEU A 11 27.68 -4.89 -7.89
N GLU A 12 28.77 -4.58 -8.59
CA GLU A 12 29.88 -5.49 -8.85
C GLU A 12 30.50 -6.01 -7.55
N LYS A 13 30.80 -5.11 -6.60
CA LYS A 13 31.34 -5.50 -5.29
C LYS A 13 30.41 -6.44 -4.52
N ARG A 14 29.09 -6.29 -4.65
CA ARG A 14 28.11 -7.07 -3.89
C ARG A 14 27.68 -8.33 -4.59
N PHE A 15 27.53 -8.30 -5.92
CA PHE A 15 26.93 -9.36 -6.72
C PHE A 15 27.90 -9.99 -7.74
N GLY A 16 29.19 -9.62 -7.72
CA GLY A 16 30.23 -10.27 -8.53
C GLY A 16 30.02 -10.14 -10.03
N GLY A 17 29.55 -8.98 -10.51
CA GLY A 17 29.31 -8.72 -11.93
C GLY A 17 28.00 -9.33 -12.49
N ARG A 18 27.23 -10.05 -11.69
CA ARG A 18 25.94 -10.64 -12.11
C ARG A 18 24.83 -9.63 -12.35
N VAL A 19 25.01 -8.41 -11.88
CA VAL A 19 24.02 -7.31 -11.99
C VAL A 19 24.72 -6.06 -12.50
N THR A 20 24.10 -5.40 -13.48
CA THR A 20 24.54 -4.12 -14.04
C THR A 20 23.42 -3.11 -14.02
N ALA A 21 23.81 -1.83 -14.04
CA ALA A 21 22.87 -0.71 -14.15
C ALA A 21 23.13 0.07 -15.43
N ARG A 22 22.07 0.42 -16.16
CA ARG A 22 22.09 1.36 -17.26
C ARG A 22 21.09 2.50 -17.04
N GLU A 23 21.34 3.64 -17.65
CA GLU A 23 20.49 4.82 -17.59
C GLU A 23 19.86 5.09 -18.96
N SER A 24 18.56 5.34 -19.02
CA SER A 24 17.85 5.78 -20.20
C SER A 24 16.67 6.67 -19.81
N ASP A 25 16.52 7.81 -20.47
CA ASP A 25 15.37 8.72 -20.35
C ASP A 25 15.00 9.09 -18.88
N GLY A 26 16.01 9.35 -18.05
CA GLY A 26 15.80 9.67 -16.65
C GLY A 26 15.47 8.49 -15.75
N VAL A 27 15.41 7.27 -16.29
CA VAL A 27 15.14 6.03 -15.54
C VAL A 27 16.41 5.19 -15.42
N LEU A 28 16.64 4.62 -14.24
CA LEU A 28 17.71 3.66 -13.99
C LEU A 28 17.17 2.23 -14.13
N TYR A 29 17.80 1.42 -14.97
CA TYR A 29 17.46 0.01 -15.18
C TYR A 29 18.52 -0.87 -14.55
N LEU A 30 18.11 -1.89 -13.79
CA LEU A 30 18.97 -2.96 -13.31
C LEU A 30 18.72 -4.20 -14.13
N GLU A 31 19.78 -4.82 -14.63
CA GLU A 31 19.74 -5.99 -15.51
C GLU A 31 20.73 -7.06 -15.00
N GLY A 32 20.43 -8.32 -15.27
CA GLY A 32 21.23 -9.45 -14.85
C GLY A 32 20.40 -10.60 -14.33
N SER A 33 20.97 -11.48 -13.49
CA SER A 33 20.26 -12.61 -12.89
C SER A 33 20.75 -12.92 -11.49
N LEU A 34 19.83 -13.22 -10.58
CA LEU A 34 20.08 -13.61 -9.20
C LEU A 34 19.13 -14.73 -8.78
N ASP A 35 19.60 -15.60 -7.93
CA ASP A 35 18.87 -16.76 -7.38
C ASP A 35 18.20 -16.46 -6.02
N SER A 36 18.49 -15.31 -5.42
CA SER A 36 17.91 -14.84 -4.17
C SER A 36 16.98 -13.63 -4.43
N TRP A 37 15.71 -13.73 -4.02
CA TRP A 37 14.78 -12.62 -4.10
C TRP A 37 15.19 -11.44 -3.22
N ASP A 38 15.70 -11.72 -2.01
CA ASP A 38 16.21 -10.68 -1.11
C ASP A 38 17.38 -9.90 -1.71
N ASP A 39 18.20 -10.54 -2.53
CA ASP A 39 19.29 -9.90 -3.23
C ASP A 39 18.79 -9.02 -4.38
N ILE A 40 17.74 -9.43 -5.10
CA ILE A 40 17.08 -8.61 -6.12
C ILE A 40 16.50 -7.34 -5.49
N VAL A 41 15.78 -7.46 -4.38
CA VAL A 41 15.25 -6.31 -3.63
C VAL A 41 16.40 -5.42 -3.13
N SER A 42 17.46 -6.03 -2.59
CA SER A 42 18.63 -5.32 -2.09
C SER A 42 19.38 -4.56 -3.18
N ALA A 43 19.43 -5.09 -4.41
CA ALA A 43 20.04 -4.41 -5.56
C ALA A 43 19.25 -3.13 -5.91
N GLY A 44 17.90 -3.22 -5.92
CA GLY A 44 17.02 -2.07 -6.11
C GLY A 44 17.21 -0.99 -5.04
N LEU A 45 17.24 -1.39 -3.76
CA LEU A 45 17.44 -0.47 -2.63
C LEU A 45 18.82 0.20 -2.66
N LEU A 46 19.86 -0.50 -3.13
CA LEU A 46 21.21 0.04 -3.28
C LEU A 46 21.28 1.09 -4.41
N ALA A 47 20.50 0.88 -5.47
CA ALA A 47 20.53 1.69 -6.68
C ALA A 47 19.62 2.91 -6.64
N VAL A 48 18.53 2.87 -5.87
CA VAL A 48 17.49 3.92 -5.86
C VAL A 48 18.04 5.28 -5.46
N ASN A 49 17.76 6.30 -6.28
CA ASN A 49 18.08 7.70 -5.97
C ASN A 49 17.07 8.65 -6.60
N ARG A 50 16.07 9.02 -5.83
CA ARG A 50 14.97 9.91 -6.23
C ARG A 50 15.37 11.36 -6.54
N LYS A 51 16.62 11.74 -6.28
CA LYS A 51 17.15 13.07 -6.64
C LYS A 51 17.82 13.08 -8.02
N LYS A 52 18.10 11.91 -8.57
CA LYS A 52 18.84 11.73 -9.80
C LYS A 52 18.02 11.12 -10.93
N TYR A 53 17.07 10.28 -10.56
CA TYR A 53 16.24 9.52 -11.50
C TYR A 53 14.77 9.66 -11.15
N ASP A 54 13.94 9.73 -12.16
CA ASP A 54 12.48 9.76 -12.05
C ASP A 54 11.94 8.39 -11.65
N GLY A 55 12.66 7.32 -12.02
CA GLY A 55 12.29 5.96 -11.72
C GLY A 55 13.47 4.99 -11.62
N LEU A 56 13.16 3.79 -11.13
CA LEU A 56 14.05 2.63 -11.13
C LEU A 56 13.27 1.39 -11.56
N VAL A 57 13.72 0.79 -12.63
CA VAL A 57 13.20 -0.48 -13.15
C VAL A 57 14.18 -1.59 -12.78
N ASN A 58 13.71 -2.60 -12.07
CA ASN A 58 14.51 -3.74 -11.65
C ASN A 58 14.16 -4.95 -12.53
N ASP A 59 14.89 -5.14 -13.62
CA ASP A 59 14.76 -6.23 -14.58
C ASP A 59 15.72 -7.38 -14.31
N ILE A 60 16.19 -7.52 -13.06
CA ILE A 60 17.01 -8.66 -12.65
C ILE A 60 16.14 -9.92 -12.70
N VAL A 61 16.55 -10.91 -13.50
CA VAL A 61 15.84 -12.18 -13.63
C VAL A 61 16.01 -13.00 -12.34
N PHE A 62 14.91 -13.40 -11.75
CA PHE A 62 14.91 -14.32 -10.61
C PHE A 62 15.02 -15.74 -11.09
N THR A 63 16.09 -16.45 -10.68
CA THR A 63 16.35 -17.83 -11.06
C THR A 63 16.13 -18.84 -9.91
N GLY A 64 15.83 -18.34 -8.69
CA GLY A 64 15.68 -19.16 -7.50
C GLY A 64 14.37 -19.96 -7.42
N ALA A 65 13.34 -19.54 -8.16
CA ALA A 65 12.07 -20.24 -8.27
C ALA A 65 11.30 -19.82 -9.52
N ASN A 66 10.32 -20.61 -9.91
CA ASN A 66 9.39 -20.22 -10.96
C ASN A 66 8.35 -19.22 -10.41
N ILE A 67 8.24 -18.06 -11.04
CA ILE A 67 7.20 -17.06 -10.70
C ILE A 67 5.92 -17.48 -11.45
N PRO A 68 4.83 -17.81 -10.74
CA PRO A 68 3.59 -18.17 -11.40
C PRO A 68 3.03 -16.94 -12.15
N PRO A 69 2.37 -17.17 -13.30
CA PRO A 69 1.66 -16.09 -13.99
C PRO A 69 0.51 -15.56 -13.12
N MET A 70 0.07 -14.34 -13.43
CA MET A 70 -1.14 -13.78 -12.82
C MET A 70 -2.32 -14.74 -13.02
N ARG A 71 -3.09 -14.97 -11.95
CA ARG A 71 -4.31 -15.77 -12.03
C ARG A 71 -5.34 -15.03 -12.91
N MET A 72 -5.76 -15.69 -13.97
CA MET A 72 -6.71 -15.15 -14.92
C MET A 72 -8.15 -15.55 -14.57
N PRO A 73 -9.14 -14.66 -14.80
CA PRO A 73 -10.55 -15.02 -14.74
C PRO A 73 -10.87 -16.16 -15.71
N LEU A 74 -11.83 -17.01 -15.33
CA LEU A 74 -12.29 -18.10 -16.19
C LEU A 74 -13.26 -17.62 -17.28
N VAL A 75 -13.92 -16.48 -17.05
CA VAL A 75 -14.84 -15.85 -18.01
C VAL A 75 -14.09 -15.45 -19.27
N LYS A 76 -14.66 -15.79 -20.41
CA LYS A 76 -14.19 -15.38 -21.74
C LYS A 76 -15.41 -15.15 -22.62
N ASP A 77 -15.70 -13.89 -22.88
CA ASP A 77 -16.83 -13.48 -23.71
C ASP A 77 -16.51 -12.22 -24.53
N SER A 78 -17.52 -11.57 -25.05
CA SER A 78 -17.40 -10.33 -25.83
C SER A 78 -18.29 -9.20 -25.27
N ALA A 79 -18.64 -9.24 -24.00
CA ALA A 79 -19.58 -8.28 -23.38
C ALA A 79 -19.07 -6.84 -23.42
N LEU A 80 -17.75 -6.66 -23.52
CA LEU A 80 -17.11 -5.36 -23.57
C LEU A 80 -16.58 -4.99 -24.95
N GLU A 81 -16.82 -5.82 -25.98
CA GLU A 81 -16.33 -5.56 -27.33
C GLU A 81 -16.90 -4.26 -27.89
N GLY A 82 -16.02 -3.37 -28.36
CA GLY A 82 -16.39 -2.10 -28.97
C GLY A 82 -16.85 -1.02 -27.98
N LYS A 83 -16.84 -1.24 -26.67
CA LYS A 83 -17.18 -0.20 -25.67
C LYS A 83 -16.20 0.97 -25.74
N THR A 84 -16.72 2.21 -25.62
CA THR A 84 -15.97 3.47 -25.76
C THR A 84 -16.13 4.39 -24.56
N PRO A 85 -15.85 3.93 -23.31
CA PRO A 85 -16.01 4.77 -22.13
C PRO A 85 -15.09 5.99 -22.19
N ALA A 86 -15.56 7.12 -21.59
CA ALA A 86 -14.72 8.28 -21.39
C ALA A 86 -13.55 7.96 -20.43
N VAL A 87 -13.84 7.18 -19.38
CA VAL A 87 -12.84 6.74 -18.40
C VAL A 87 -12.93 5.23 -18.20
N LEU A 88 -11.80 4.55 -18.37
CA LEU A 88 -11.62 3.15 -17.98
C LEU A 88 -10.73 3.09 -16.73
N SER A 89 -11.29 2.66 -15.59
CA SER A 89 -10.52 2.39 -14.36
C SER A 89 -10.21 0.91 -14.24
N MET A 90 -8.96 0.56 -13.94
CA MET A 90 -8.50 -0.83 -13.80
C MET A 90 -8.17 -1.11 -12.34
N GLY A 91 -8.98 -1.95 -11.69
CA GLY A 91 -8.84 -2.40 -10.31
C GLY A 91 -9.98 -1.93 -9.39
N GLY A 92 -10.71 -2.88 -8.82
CA GLY A 92 -11.87 -2.70 -7.93
C GLY A 92 -11.51 -2.69 -6.44
N VAL A 93 -10.32 -2.20 -6.08
CA VAL A 93 -9.90 -2.03 -4.67
C VAL A 93 -10.15 -0.58 -4.21
N ILE A 94 -9.79 -0.24 -2.97
CA ILE A 94 -10.11 1.06 -2.36
C ILE A 94 -9.74 2.27 -3.24
N VAL A 95 -8.62 2.22 -3.95
CA VAL A 95 -8.17 3.32 -4.82
C VAL A 95 -9.08 3.44 -6.05
N GLY A 96 -9.34 2.32 -6.77
CA GLY A 96 -10.18 2.35 -7.95
C GLY A 96 -11.62 2.72 -7.63
N CYS A 97 -12.21 2.15 -6.56
CA CYS A 97 -13.58 2.48 -6.14
C CYS A 97 -13.72 3.95 -5.71
N SER A 98 -12.74 4.49 -4.96
CA SER A 98 -12.78 5.90 -4.57
C SER A 98 -12.62 6.85 -5.77
N LEU A 99 -11.79 6.50 -6.76
CA LEU A 99 -11.65 7.27 -8.00
C LEU A 99 -12.91 7.17 -8.87
N ALA A 100 -13.52 5.99 -8.95
CA ALA A 100 -14.79 5.81 -9.66
C ALA A 100 -15.89 6.70 -9.07
N ARG A 101 -16.03 6.72 -7.72
CA ARG A 101 -16.95 7.64 -7.03
C ARG A 101 -16.65 9.10 -7.34
N GLU A 102 -15.39 9.51 -7.30
CA GLU A 102 -15.04 10.90 -7.57
C GLU A 102 -15.29 11.31 -9.03
N CYS A 103 -14.99 10.41 -9.98
CA CYS A 103 -15.29 10.61 -11.39
C CYS A 103 -16.80 10.67 -11.68
N ALA A 104 -17.62 9.91 -10.93
CA ALA A 104 -19.07 9.88 -11.08
C ALA A 104 -19.76 11.22 -10.76
N ARG A 105 -19.03 12.19 -10.20
CA ARG A 105 -19.52 13.59 -10.00
C ARG A 105 -19.61 14.38 -11.29
N TYR A 106 -19.10 13.85 -12.37
CA TYR A 106 -19.05 14.50 -13.68
C TYR A 106 -19.89 13.70 -14.68
N ASP A 107 -20.49 14.37 -15.64
CA ASP A 107 -21.26 13.75 -16.72
C ASP A 107 -20.30 13.05 -17.72
N MET A 108 -19.92 11.83 -17.37
CA MET A 108 -18.98 11.00 -18.12
C MET A 108 -19.40 9.52 -18.10
N ASP A 109 -19.18 8.83 -19.21
CA ASP A 109 -19.29 7.37 -19.26
C ASP A 109 -18.05 6.73 -18.62
N ILE A 110 -18.22 6.04 -17.51
CA ILE A 110 -17.15 5.46 -16.70
C ILE A 110 -17.35 3.94 -16.61
N LEU A 111 -16.31 3.21 -16.95
CA LEU A 111 -16.25 1.75 -16.77
C LEU A 111 -15.10 1.41 -15.81
N LEU A 112 -15.41 0.66 -14.75
CA LEU A 112 -14.39 0.03 -13.91
C LEU A 112 -14.34 -1.47 -14.20
N ILE A 113 -13.15 -1.99 -14.52
CA ILE A 113 -12.90 -3.42 -14.66
C ILE A 113 -12.10 -3.95 -13.46
N GLU A 114 -12.49 -5.12 -12.96
CA GLU A 114 -11.81 -5.83 -11.88
C GLU A 114 -11.63 -7.30 -12.27
N LYS A 115 -10.43 -7.85 -12.05
CA LYS A 115 -10.13 -9.26 -12.40
C LYS A 115 -10.77 -10.27 -11.47
N GLU A 116 -11.08 -9.88 -10.25
CA GLU A 116 -11.80 -10.72 -9.30
C GLU A 116 -13.32 -10.60 -9.53
N HIS A 117 -14.07 -11.50 -8.89
CA HIS A 117 -15.52 -11.56 -9.02
C HIS A 117 -16.26 -10.49 -8.20
N ASP A 118 -15.53 -9.69 -7.40
CA ASP A 118 -16.09 -8.61 -6.59
C ASP A 118 -15.03 -7.55 -6.27
N VAL A 119 -15.46 -6.42 -5.72
CA VAL A 119 -14.57 -5.38 -5.22
C VAL A 119 -13.84 -5.81 -3.93
N ALA A 120 -12.76 -5.12 -3.60
CA ALA A 120 -11.98 -5.31 -2.37
C ALA A 120 -11.38 -6.72 -2.15
N MET A 121 -11.39 -7.61 -3.12
CA MET A 121 -10.95 -9.00 -2.98
C MET A 121 -9.43 -9.19 -2.77
N GLN A 122 -8.64 -8.15 -2.94
CA GLN A 122 -7.18 -8.18 -2.84
C GLN A 122 -6.68 -7.51 -1.53
N THR A 123 -5.66 -6.67 -1.60
CA THR A 123 -4.99 -6.03 -0.44
C THR A 123 -5.93 -5.20 0.43
N THR A 124 -7.01 -4.66 -0.14
CA THR A 124 -7.96 -3.82 0.60
C THR A 124 -8.66 -4.58 1.74
N SER A 125 -9.03 -5.84 1.55
CA SER A 125 -9.66 -6.65 2.60
C SER A 125 -8.65 -7.30 3.56
N ARG A 126 -7.34 -7.13 3.34
CA ARG A 126 -6.28 -7.86 4.03
C ARG A 126 -5.28 -6.94 4.75
N ASN A 127 -5.73 -5.75 5.15
CA ASN A 127 -4.94 -4.82 5.93
C ASN A 127 -5.53 -4.63 7.35
N ASP A 128 -4.89 -3.80 8.16
CA ASP A 128 -5.27 -3.59 9.57
C ASP A 128 -6.40 -2.57 9.76
N GLY A 129 -6.91 -1.96 8.70
CA GLY A 129 -7.96 -0.94 8.76
C GLY A 129 -7.56 0.36 9.44
N MET A 130 -6.27 0.57 9.71
CA MET A 130 -5.78 1.74 10.39
C MET A 130 -5.73 2.97 9.49
N VAL A 131 -6.36 4.06 9.91
CA VAL A 131 -6.25 5.38 9.30
C VAL A 131 -5.05 6.12 9.90
N HIS A 132 -3.95 6.14 9.15
CA HIS A 132 -2.66 6.67 9.61
C HIS A 132 -2.65 8.18 9.75
N PRO A 133 -2.11 8.75 10.86
CA PRO A 133 -2.00 10.19 11.06
C PRO A 133 -0.77 10.82 10.40
N GLY A 134 0.04 10.05 9.66
CA GLY A 134 1.23 10.57 8.95
C GLY A 134 2.51 10.66 9.79
N ILE A 135 2.62 9.87 10.85
CA ILE A 135 3.75 9.89 11.82
C ILE A 135 5.10 9.63 11.16
N ASP A 136 5.15 8.66 10.25
CA ASP A 136 6.39 8.12 9.70
C ASP A 136 6.72 8.66 8.32
N LEU A 137 6.02 9.71 7.92
CA LEU A 137 6.20 10.31 6.62
C LEU A 137 7.03 11.59 6.72
N ILE A 138 8.05 11.68 5.88
CA ILE A 138 8.97 12.81 5.88
C ILE A 138 8.25 14.09 5.41
N PRO A 139 8.41 15.23 6.11
CA PRO A 139 7.89 16.53 5.66
C PRO A 139 8.33 16.87 4.23
N GLY A 140 7.41 17.45 3.45
CA GLY A 140 7.65 17.84 2.06
C GLY A 140 7.49 16.71 1.02
N GLN A 141 7.32 15.47 1.44
CA GLN A 141 7.03 14.38 0.52
C GLN A 141 5.54 14.35 0.10
N VAL A 142 5.30 14.07 -1.18
CA VAL A 142 3.96 13.91 -1.78
C VAL A 142 3.10 12.91 -0.98
N LYS A 143 3.68 11.76 -0.63
CA LYS A 143 3.01 10.72 0.16
C LYS A 143 2.46 11.27 1.48
N ARG A 144 3.21 12.12 2.19
CA ARG A 144 2.75 12.72 3.45
C ARG A 144 1.60 13.69 3.22
N THR A 145 1.74 14.57 2.22
CA THR A 145 0.72 15.55 1.89
C THR A 145 -0.63 14.89 1.65
N TYR A 146 -0.66 13.87 0.79
CA TYR A 146 -1.90 13.16 0.48
C TYR A 146 -2.38 12.26 1.60
N ASN A 147 -1.49 11.63 2.38
CA ASN A 147 -1.90 10.89 3.57
C ASN A 147 -2.63 11.78 4.57
N MET A 148 -2.07 12.95 4.90
CA MET A 148 -2.70 13.87 5.87
C MET A 148 -3.99 14.51 5.33
N ARG A 149 -4.07 14.78 4.02
CA ARG A 149 -5.32 15.25 3.39
C ARG A 149 -6.38 14.18 3.44
N GLY A 150 -6.06 12.96 3.00
CA GLY A 150 -6.98 11.82 3.04
C GLY A 150 -7.44 11.50 4.46
N ASN A 151 -6.53 11.51 5.44
CA ASN A 151 -6.89 11.28 6.84
C ASN A 151 -8.03 12.22 7.32
N ARG A 152 -7.98 13.50 6.95
CA ARG A 152 -9.01 14.49 7.33
C ARG A 152 -10.35 14.27 6.65
N MET A 153 -10.37 13.56 5.53
CA MET A 153 -11.62 13.29 4.78
C MET A 153 -12.44 12.15 5.39
N TYR A 154 -11.83 11.29 6.21
CA TYR A 154 -12.51 10.08 6.71
C TYR A 154 -13.78 10.38 7.48
N ASP A 155 -13.80 11.40 8.34
CA ASP A 155 -14.98 11.74 9.13
C ASP A 155 -16.18 12.09 8.22
N THR A 156 -15.93 12.91 7.18
CA THR A 156 -16.97 13.32 6.22
C THR A 156 -17.37 12.15 5.32
N VAL A 157 -16.41 11.48 4.71
CA VAL A 157 -16.66 10.42 3.72
C VAL A 157 -17.35 9.22 4.36
N CYS A 158 -16.89 8.78 5.54
CA CYS A 158 -17.54 7.68 6.23
C CYS A 158 -18.95 8.01 6.68
N HIS A 159 -19.22 9.27 7.08
CA HIS A 159 -20.56 9.74 7.39
C HIS A 159 -21.45 9.77 6.13
N GLU A 160 -20.95 10.30 5.00
CA GLU A 160 -21.69 10.35 3.73
C GLU A 160 -22.07 8.97 3.20
N LEU A 161 -21.24 7.96 3.45
CA LEU A 161 -21.39 6.59 2.95
C LEU A 161 -21.95 5.61 3.99
N ASP A 162 -22.32 6.10 5.18
CA ASP A 162 -22.79 5.28 6.31
C ASP A 162 -21.82 4.15 6.67
N VAL A 163 -20.50 4.42 6.59
CA VAL A 163 -19.45 3.45 6.93
C VAL A 163 -18.98 3.67 8.37
N PRO A 164 -18.98 2.65 9.22
CA PRO A 164 -18.47 2.76 10.59
C PRO A 164 -17.01 3.20 10.61
N PHE A 165 -16.73 4.29 11.31
CA PHE A 165 -15.41 4.85 11.50
C PHE A 165 -15.21 5.35 12.93
N CYS A 166 -14.05 5.12 13.51
CA CYS A 166 -13.72 5.57 14.86
C CYS A 166 -12.37 6.27 14.92
N ARG A 167 -12.34 7.52 15.40
CA ARG A 167 -11.12 8.26 15.76
C ARG A 167 -10.58 7.75 17.11
N SER A 168 -10.12 6.49 17.15
CA SER A 168 -9.61 5.86 18.36
C SER A 168 -8.30 6.47 18.87
N GLY A 169 -7.56 7.13 18.01
CA GLY A 169 -6.19 7.55 18.27
C GLY A 169 -5.19 6.38 18.22
N GLN A 170 -3.92 6.73 18.35
CA GLN A 170 -2.81 5.77 18.40
C GLN A 170 -1.81 6.17 19.45
N TYR A 171 -1.34 5.19 20.24
CA TYR A 171 -0.18 5.34 21.12
C TYR A 171 1.07 4.73 20.48
N ILE A 172 2.19 5.45 20.59
CA ILE A 172 3.51 4.88 20.41
C ILE A 172 4.20 4.87 21.75
N GLY A 173 4.33 3.66 22.34
CA GLY A 173 5.01 3.43 23.60
C GLY A 173 6.53 3.40 23.44
N PHE A 174 7.24 4.05 24.36
CA PHE A 174 8.71 4.12 24.38
C PHE A 174 9.25 3.34 25.58
N ILE A 175 10.11 2.35 25.32
CA ILE A 175 10.67 1.48 26.33
C ILE A 175 11.99 2.06 26.83
N GLY A 176 12.08 2.24 28.16
CA GLY A 176 13.28 2.75 28.84
C GLY A 176 13.35 4.27 28.98
N LYS A 177 14.06 4.73 30.02
CA LYS A 177 14.14 6.17 30.40
C LYS A 177 14.73 7.06 29.29
N LYS A 178 15.77 6.59 28.60
CA LYS A 178 16.40 7.34 27.49
C LYS A 178 15.42 7.58 26.35
N MET A 179 14.60 6.57 26.02
CA MET A 179 13.61 6.68 24.97
C MET A 179 12.41 7.55 25.38
N ALA A 180 12.06 7.60 26.67
CA ALA A 180 11.05 8.52 27.20
C ALA A 180 11.48 10.00 27.04
N ILE A 181 12.77 10.30 27.26
CA ILE A 181 13.32 11.64 27.00
C ILE A 181 13.29 11.97 25.51
N ALA A 182 13.69 11.03 24.65
CA ALA A 182 13.62 11.20 23.19
C ALA A 182 12.17 11.45 22.72
N ALA A 183 11.18 10.77 23.31
CA ALA A 183 9.76 10.98 23.03
C ALA A 183 9.31 12.42 23.37
N PHE A 184 9.79 12.97 24.51
CA PHE A 184 9.47 14.33 24.91
C PHE A 184 9.97 15.34 23.89
N PHE A 185 11.22 15.22 23.42
CA PHE A 185 11.75 16.08 22.34
C PHE A 185 11.07 15.78 20.99
N GLY A 186 10.72 14.53 20.73
CA GLY A 186 9.94 14.14 19.55
C GLY A 186 8.57 14.83 19.48
N GLN A 187 7.89 14.99 20.62
CA GLN A 187 6.66 15.78 20.68
C GLN A 187 6.89 17.23 20.20
N LEU A 188 7.99 17.86 20.63
CA LEU A 188 8.28 19.23 20.24
C LEU A 188 8.51 19.36 18.73
N TYR A 189 9.22 18.40 18.14
CA TYR A 189 9.40 18.33 16.69
C TYR A 189 8.05 18.18 15.96
N TYR A 190 7.18 17.26 16.41
CA TYR A 190 5.89 17.02 15.77
C TYR A 190 4.90 18.19 15.94
N ARG A 191 5.00 18.98 17.02
CA ARG A 191 4.22 20.22 17.16
C ARG A 191 4.47 21.23 16.05
N ILE A 192 5.69 21.24 15.49
CA ILE A 192 6.09 22.18 14.44
C ILE A 192 5.83 21.57 13.05
N PHE A 193 6.18 20.32 12.85
CA PHE A 193 6.27 19.70 11.53
C PHE A 193 5.35 18.48 11.34
N GLY A 194 4.62 18.07 12.36
CA GLY A 194 3.94 16.78 12.38
C GLY A 194 2.41 16.85 12.47
N PRO A 195 1.80 15.67 12.61
CA PRO A 195 0.42 15.52 13.06
C PRO A 195 0.27 16.00 14.50
N ARG A 196 -0.97 16.20 14.95
CA ARG A 196 -1.26 16.50 16.36
C ARG A 196 -0.71 15.38 17.24
N VAL A 197 -0.02 15.76 18.33
CA VAL A 197 0.62 14.81 19.22
C VAL A 197 0.58 15.30 20.68
N GLN A 198 0.40 14.35 21.60
CA GLN A 198 0.44 14.58 23.03
C GLN A 198 1.45 13.62 23.67
N TYR A 199 2.37 14.16 24.48
CA TYR A 199 3.24 13.35 25.32
C TYR A 199 2.50 12.89 26.57
N LEU A 200 2.67 11.61 26.93
CA LEU A 200 2.15 10.99 28.15
C LEU A 200 3.30 10.36 28.91
N ASN A 201 3.41 10.70 30.20
CA ASN A 201 4.29 9.98 31.12
C ASN A 201 3.73 8.57 31.39
N LYS A 202 4.53 7.71 32.02
CA LYS A 202 4.15 6.33 32.32
C LYS A 202 2.79 6.22 33.02
N ARG A 203 2.54 7.03 34.05
CA ARG A 203 1.28 7.00 34.81
C ARG A 203 0.08 7.35 33.93
N ALA A 204 0.15 8.42 33.19
CA ALA A 204 -0.93 8.87 32.32
C ALA A 204 -1.21 7.88 31.16
N PHE A 205 -0.18 7.22 30.65
CA PHE A 205 -0.36 6.17 29.64
C PHE A 205 -1.09 4.95 30.22
N PHE A 206 -0.64 4.42 31.37
CA PHE A 206 -1.26 3.23 31.97
C PHE A 206 -2.65 3.48 32.57
N GLN A 207 -3.05 4.73 32.83
CA GLN A 207 -4.43 5.06 33.13
C GLN A 207 -5.36 4.84 31.92
N ARG A 208 -4.85 4.96 30.69
CA ARG A 208 -5.61 4.80 29.46
C ARG A 208 -5.48 3.40 28.85
N GLU A 209 -4.31 2.79 28.96
CA GLU A 209 -3.97 1.47 28.42
C GLU A 209 -3.30 0.61 29.51
N PRO A 210 -4.09 0.11 30.50
CA PRO A 210 -3.52 -0.52 31.71
C PRO A 210 -2.84 -1.86 31.46
N ASN A 211 -3.20 -2.56 30.37
CA ASN A 211 -2.75 -3.93 30.10
C ASN A 211 -1.55 -4.00 29.15
N MET A 212 -0.90 -2.87 28.88
CA MET A 212 0.26 -2.84 27.98
C MET A 212 1.56 -3.26 28.72
N ASN A 213 2.62 -3.47 27.92
CA ASN A 213 3.91 -3.87 28.43
C ASN A 213 4.44 -2.90 29.52
N PRO A 214 4.68 -3.36 30.75
CA PRO A 214 5.10 -2.52 31.89
C PRO A 214 6.46 -1.84 31.70
N ALA A 215 7.26 -2.28 30.73
CA ALA A 215 8.53 -1.66 30.36
C ALA A 215 8.36 -0.30 29.64
N ILE A 216 7.16 0.03 29.18
CA ILE A 216 6.86 1.34 28.58
C ILE A 216 7.03 2.42 29.64
N SER A 217 7.88 3.40 29.36
CA SER A 217 8.23 4.50 30.26
C SER A 217 7.56 5.82 29.90
N ALA A 218 7.13 5.97 28.67
CA ALA A 218 6.35 7.11 28.16
C ALA A 218 5.65 6.72 26.87
N ALA A 219 4.69 7.51 26.42
CA ALA A 219 4.04 7.34 25.12
C ALA A 219 3.78 8.68 24.42
N LEU A 220 3.72 8.64 23.11
CA LEU A 220 3.15 9.70 22.29
C LEU A 220 1.76 9.26 21.82
N PHE A 221 0.78 10.11 22.04
CA PHE A 221 -0.59 9.91 21.57
C PHE A 221 -0.88 10.77 20.35
N TYR A 222 -1.41 10.15 19.31
CA TYR A 222 -1.78 10.78 18.04
C TYR A 222 -3.30 10.69 17.85
N PRO A 223 -4.04 11.74 18.17
CA PRO A 223 -5.50 11.72 18.16
C PRO A 223 -6.11 11.58 16.76
N ASP A 224 -5.36 11.94 15.71
CA ASP A 224 -5.83 11.87 14.33
C ASP A 224 -5.79 10.45 13.72
N ALA A 225 -5.27 9.46 14.43
CA ALA A 225 -5.37 8.07 14.03
C ALA A 225 -6.80 7.55 14.26
N GLY A 226 -7.19 6.56 13.46
CA GLY A 226 -8.50 5.93 13.59
C GLY A 226 -8.53 4.55 12.97
N VAL A 227 -9.68 3.92 13.02
CA VAL A 227 -9.95 2.60 12.43
C VAL A 227 -11.23 2.63 11.61
N VAL A 228 -11.23 1.90 10.52
CA VAL A 228 -12.35 1.75 9.58
C VAL A 228 -12.40 0.31 9.11
N SER A 229 -13.54 -0.16 8.63
CA SER A 229 -13.60 -1.39 7.82
C SER A 229 -13.10 -1.09 6.41
N PRO A 230 -11.89 -1.56 6.02
CA PRO A 230 -11.32 -1.17 4.73
C PRO A 230 -12.09 -1.77 3.55
N TYR A 231 -12.59 -3.00 3.68
CA TYR A 231 -13.46 -3.62 2.67
C TYR A 231 -14.85 -2.96 2.65
N GLY A 232 -15.44 -2.67 3.81
CA GLY A 232 -16.72 -1.96 3.89
C GLY A 232 -16.67 -0.60 3.23
N LEU A 233 -15.59 0.16 3.45
CA LEU A 233 -15.41 1.46 2.80
C LEU A 233 -15.24 1.31 1.27
N ALA A 234 -14.54 0.30 0.79
CA ALA A 234 -14.37 0.09 -0.65
C ALA A 234 -15.68 -0.33 -1.33
N ILE A 235 -16.49 -1.18 -0.66
CA ILE A 235 -17.84 -1.56 -1.12
C ILE A 235 -18.73 -0.32 -1.19
N ALA A 236 -18.79 0.48 -0.14
CA ALA A 236 -19.60 1.69 -0.11
C ALA A 236 -19.20 2.72 -1.18
N TYR A 237 -17.89 2.84 -1.48
CA TYR A 237 -17.44 3.64 -2.63
C TYR A 237 -17.95 3.08 -3.95
N ALA A 238 -17.91 1.75 -4.13
CA ALA A 238 -18.34 1.11 -5.37
C ALA A 238 -19.86 1.21 -5.57
N GLU A 239 -20.64 0.96 -4.52
CA GLU A 239 -22.10 1.11 -4.53
C GLU A 239 -22.51 2.55 -4.86
N ASN A 240 -21.93 3.52 -4.16
CA ASN A 240 -22.22 4.93 -4.44
C ASN A 240 -21.80 5.33 -5.88
N ALA A 241 -20.70 4.81 -6.39
CA ALA A 241 -20.30 5.05 -7.78
C ALA A 241 -21.29 4.42 -8.78
N ALA A 242 -21.76 3.19 -8.51
CA ALA A 242 -22.74 2.51 -9.35
C ALA A 242 -24.10 3.24 -9.36
N ASP A 243 -24.57 3.70 -8.20
CA ASP A 243 -25.80 4.51 -8.07
C ASP A 243 -25.71 5.84 -8.86
N ASN A 244 -24.49 6.33 -9.11
CA ASN A 244 -24.23 7.52 -9.90
C ASN A 244 -23.76 7.20 -11.33
N GLY A 245 -24.07 6.00 -11.84
CA GLY A 245 -23.95 5.64 -13.26
C GLY A 245 -22.60 5.03 -13.69
N VAL A 246 -21.70 4.68 -12.77
CA VAL A 246 -20.47 3.95 -13.11
C VAL A 246 -20.82 2.50 -13.42
N ALA A 247 -20.40 2.02 -14.58
CA ALA A 247 -20.49 0.61 -14.94
C ALA A 247 -19.32 -0.18 -14.32
N PHE A 248 -19.62 -1.38 -13.80
CA PHE A 248 -18.64 -2.32 -13.27
C PHE A 248 -18.62 -3.60 -14.13
N SER A 249 -17.43 -4.12 -14.41
CA SER A 249 -17.25 -5.43 -15.02
C SER A 249 -16.25 -6.23 -14.21
N PHE A 250 -16.76 -7.23 -13.50
CA PHE A 250 -16.00 -8.19 -12.71
C PHE A 250 -15.48 -9.33 -13.59
N ASP A 251 -14.61 -10.20 -13.03
CA ASP A 251 -13.94 -11.27 -13.77
C ASP A 251 -13.31 -10.78 -15.08
N THR A 252 -12.85 -9.52 -15.09
CA THR A 252 -12.34 -8.83 -16.27
C THR A 252 -10.92 -8.31 -16.05
N ALA A 253 -9.96 -8.92 -16.73
CA ALA A 253 -8.55 -8.56 -16.67
C ALA A 253 -8.08 -7.88 -17.96
N ALA A 254 -7.28 -6.82 -17.83
CA ALA A 254 -6.55 -6.26 -18.97
C ALA A 254 -5.44 -7.23 -19.40
N LEU A 255 -5.32 -7.49 -20.68
CA LEU A 255 -4.38 -8.43 -21.30
C LEU A 255 -3.30 -7.74 -22.10
N ASP A 256 -3.66 -6.66 -22.80
CA ASP A 256 -2.76 -5.90 -23.67
C ASP A 256 -3.33 -4.51 -23.97
N MET A 257 -2.49 -3.60 -24.46
CA MET A 257 -2.87 -2.25 -24.88
C MET A 257 -2.27 -1.90 -26.23
N THR A 258 -3.08 -1.34 -27.12
CA THR A 258 -2.59 -0.76 -28.37
C THR A 258 -2.33 0.73 -28.16
N LEU A 259 -1.16 1.18 -28.60
CA LEU A 259 -0.76 2.57 -28.57
C LEU A 259 -0.56 3.11 -29.97
N GLU A 260 -1.10 4.31 -30.23
CA GLU A 260 -0.83 5.09 -31.43
C GLU A 260 -0.38 6.51 -31.03
N ASN A 261 0.74 6.95 -31.60
CA ASN A 261 1.33 8.27 -31.31
C ASN A 261 1.49 8.55 -29.79
N GLY A 262 1.88 7.52 -29.01
CA GLY A 262 2.07 7.63 -27.55
C GLY A 262 0.78 7.68 -26.73
N LYS A 263 -0.39 7.44 -27.34
CA LYS A 263 -1.69 7.40 -26.65
C LYS A 263 -2.25 5.99 -26.68
N ILE A 264 -2.86 5.55 -25.60
CA ILE A 264 -3.61 4.28 -25.55
C ILE A 264 -4.88 4.46 -26.38
N VAL A 265 -5.03 3.64 -27.43
CA VAL A 265 -6.23 3.66 -28.28
C VAL A 265 -7.16 2.49 -28.01
N SER A 266 -6.64 1.38 -27.49
CA SER A 266 -7.49 0.26 -27.07
C SER A 266 -6.86 -0.52 -25.92
N VAL A 267 -7.73 -1.19 -25.17
CA VAL A 267 -7.39 -2.13 -24.09
C VAL A 267 -8.06 -3.46 -24.40
N LYS A 268 -7.26 -4.49 -24.62
CA LYS A 268 -7.73 -5.85 -24.80
C LYS A 268 -7.96 -6.49 -23.43
N THR A 269 -9.13 -7.11 -23.25
CA THR A 269 -9.50 -7.87 -22.05
C THR A 269 -9.89 -9.30 -22.42
N ASN A 270 -10.14 -10.16 -21.40
CA ASN A 270 -10.75 -11.47 -21.60
C ASN A 270 -12.25 -11.40 -22.01
N CYS A 271 -12.88 -10.22 -21.92
CA CYS A 271 -14.29 -9.96 -22.22
C CYS A 271 -14.47 -9.02 -23.45
N GLY A 272 -13.47 -8.87 -24.31
CA GLY A 272 -13.51 -8.02 -25.50
C GLY A 272 -12.53 -6.86 -25.43
N THR A 273 -12.54 -6.04 -26.50
CA THR A 273 -11.66 -4.88 -26.67
C THR A 273 -12.41 -3.58 -26.39
N ILE A 274 -11.85 -2.75 -25.52
CA ILE A 274 -12.40 -1.47 -25.06
C ILE A 274 -11.59 -0.33 -25.68
N TYR A 275 -12.24 0.77 -26.06
CA TYR A 275 -11.63 1.97 -26.68
C TYR A 275 -11.85 3.21 -25.79
N PRO A 276 -11.14 3.33 -24.67
CA PRO A 276 -11.32 4.42 -23.70
C PRO A 276 -10.63 5.70 -24.17
N LYS A 277 -11.14 6.86 -23.69
CA LYS A 277 -10.44 8.15 -23.88
C LYS A 277 -9.35 8.36 -22.82
N VAL A 278 -9.58 7.88 -21.59
CA VAL A 278 -8.65 7.96 -20.46
C VAL A 278 -8.59 6.59 -19.77
N VAL A 279 -7.38 6.17 -19.39
CA VAL A 279 -7.15 4.95 -18.62
C VAL A 279 -6.59 5.32 -17.26
N ILE A 280 -7.20 4.80 -16.19
CA ILE A 280 -6.72 4.93 -14.81
C ILE A 280 -6.15 3.59 -14.36
N ASN A 281 -4.87 3.57 -14.03
CA ASN A 281 -4.21 2.40 -13.47
C ASN A 281 -4.34 2.39 -11.94
N ALA A 282 -5.30 1.66 -11.41
CA ALA A 282 -5.51 1.41 -10.00
C ALA A 282 -5.28 -0.08 -9.63
N ALA A 283 -4.48 -0.80 -10.42
CA ALA A 283 -4.30 -2.25 -10.35
C ALA A 283 -3.41 -2.75 -9.18
N GLY A 284 -3.14 -1.90 -8.17
CA GLY A 284 -2.45 -2.30 -6.95
C GLY A 284 -1.09 -2.96 -7.22
N VAL A 285 -0.88 -4.20 -6.77
CA VAL A 285 0.37 -4.95 -6.98
C VAL A 285 0.64 -5.28 -8.46
N PHE A 286 -0.37 -5.19 -9.33
CA PHE A 286 -0.25 -5.37 -10.78
C PHE A 286 -0.10 -4.04 -11.54
N ALA A 287 -0.01 -2.90 -10.86
CA ALA A 287 0.09 -1.60 -11.53
C ALA A 287 1.33 -1.47 -12.44
N GLU A 288 2.43 -2.16 -12.11
CA GLU A 288 3.61 -2.25 -12.98
C GLU A 288 3.31 -3.00 -14.29
N ASP A 289 2.50 -4.06 -14.24
CA ASP A 289 2.14 -4.84 -15.43
C ASP A 289 1.28 -3.99 -16.38
N ILE A 290 0.34 -3.22 -15.83
CA ILE A 290 -0.45 -2.25 -16.60
C ILE A 290 0.44 -1.16 -17.21
N ALA A 291 1.38 -0.60 -16.44
CA ALA A 291 2.34 0.39 -16.96
C ALA A 291 3.22 -0.19 -18.08
N ARG A 292 3.59 -1.48 -17.99
CA ARG A 292 4.33 -2.19 -19.03
C ARG A 292 3.51 -2.32 -20.32
N MET A 293 2.22 -2.68 -20.23
CA MET A 293 1.31 -2.73 -21.38
C MET A 293 1.17 -1.34 -22.03
N ALA A 294 1.12 -0.28 -21.22
CA ALA A 294 1.06 1.11 -21.67
C ALA A 294 2.40 1.65 -22.19
N ARG A 295 3.49 0.87 -22.18
CA ARG A 295 4.87 1.30 -22.49
C ARG A 295 5.35 2.52 -21.69
N ASP A 296 4.81 2.70 -20.49
CA ASP A 296 5.11 3.78 -19.54
C ASP A 296 5.65 3.24 -18.21
N ARG A 297 6.50 2.22 -18.30
CA ARG A 297 7.10 1.58 -17.14
C ARG A 297 8.39 2.30 -16.74
N PHE A 298 8.36 2.99 -15.62
CA PHE A 298 9.54 3.66 -15.03
C PHE A 298 9.86 3.20 -13.59
N TYR A 299 9.14 2.19 -13.09
CA TYR A 299 9.30 1.63 -11.76
C TYR A 299 9.09 0.12 -11.74
N SER A 300 9.55 -0.54 -10.67
CA SER A 300 9.21 -1.93 -10.36
C SER A 300 8.55 -2.05 -9.00
N ILE A 301 7.62 -3.00 -8.87
CA ILE A 301 6.94 -3.35 -7.65
C ILE A 301 7.49 -4.68 -7.11
N HIS A 302 8.15 -4.62 -5.95
CA HIS A 302 8.54 -5.81 -5.19
C HIS A 302 7.48 -6.07 -4.12
N PRO A 303 6.70 -7.15 -4.22
CA PRO A 303 5.67 -7.45 -3.24
C PRO A 303 6.26 -7.74 -1.87
N ARG A 304 5.55 -7.34 -0.81
CA ARG A 304 5.82 -7.74 0.56
C ARG A 304 4.56 -8.31 1.17
N LYS A 305 4.67 -9.49 1.73
CA LYS A 305 3.58 -10.15 2.43
C LYS A 305 3.55 -9.70 3.88
N GLY A 306 2.39 -9.31 4.38
CA GLY A 306 2.12 -9.03 5.78
C GLY A 306 1.10 -10.03 6.31
N THR A 307 1.40 -10.66 7.44
CA THR A 307 0.47 -11.54 8.12
C THR A 307 -0.09 -10.83 9.34
N ASN A 308 -1.42 -10.74 9.43
CA ASN A 308 -2.15 -10.25 10.58
C ASN A 308 -2.79 -11.41 11.32
N THR A 309 -2.71 -11.39 12.65
CA THR A 309 -3.45 -12.32 13.52
C THR A 309 -4.63 -11.58 14.13
N ILE A 310 -5.83 -12.10 13.95
CA ILE A 310 -7.05 -11.54 14.53
C ILE A 310 -7.42 -12.37 15.77
N LEU A 311 -7.47 -11.72 16.92
CA LEU A 311 -7.85 -12.33 18.18
C LEU A 311 -9.35 -12.15 18.42
N ASP A 312 -9.91 -13.04 19.23
CA ASP A 312 -11.31 -13.01 19.67
C ASP A 312 -11.65 -11.69 20.40
N HIS A 313 -12.93 -11.32 20.40
CA HIS A 313 -13.47 -10.16 21.14
C HIS A 313 -13.07 -10.15 22.62
N LYS A 314 -12.93 -11.33 23.27
CA LYS A 314 -12.47 -11.44 24.65
C LYS A 314 -11.07 -10.87 24.88
N ALA A 315 -10.23 -10.84 23.85
CA ALA A 315 -8.91 -10.20 23.92
C ALA A 315 -9.01 -8.68 23.82
N SER A 316 -10.00 -8.14 23.08
CA SER A 316 -10.13 -6.71 22.79
C SER A 316 -10.52 -5.86 24.00
N VAL A 317 -11.12 -6.44 25.04
CA VAL A 317 -11.44 -5.75 26.30
C VAL A 317 -10.18 -5.30 27.05
N ARG A 318 -9.02 -5.80 26.65
CA ARG A 318 -7.73 -5.49 27.29
C ARG A 318 -7.05 -4.27 26.73
N MET A 319 -7.58 -3.68 25.65
CA MET A 319 -7.02 -2.49 25.02
C MET A 319 -8.14 -1.57 24.49
N ASN A 320 -7.82 -0.29 24.38
CA ASN A 320 -8.82 0.72 24.01
C ASN A 320 -8.58 1.35 22.64
N THR A 321 -7.33 1.33 22.16
CA THR A 321 -6.94 2.04 20.94
C THR A 321 -5.97 1.23 20.07
N ILE A 322 -5.25 1.92 19.21
CA ILE A 322 -4.10 1.40 18.48
C ILE A 322 -2.85 1.62 19.32
N VAL A 323 -2.07 0.58 19.57
CA VAL A 323 -0.82 0.67 20.35
C VAL A 323 0.33 0.04 19.57
N SER A 324 1.38 0.82 19.36
CA SER A 324 2.67 0.36 18.84
C SER A 324 3.77 0.64 19.87
N SER A 325 4.90 -0.07 19.81
CA SER A 325 6.03 0.19 20.69
C SER A 325 7.30 0.47 19.90
N PHE A 326 8.15 1.36 20.46
CA PHE A 326 9.45 1.70 19.91
C PHE A 326 10.56 1.26 20.87
N GLY A 327 11.58 0.58 20.36
CA GLY A 327 12.75 0.17 21.15
C GLY A 327 12.85 -1.32 21.48
N THR A 328 11.92 -2.17 21.02
CA THR A 328 11.97 -3.63 21.24
C THR A 328 12.45 -4.44 20.05
N SER A 329 12.58 -3.84 18.87
CA SER A 329 12.92 -4.61 17.69
C SER A 329 14.41 -4.88 17.57
N SER A 330 14.80 -6.14 17.73
CA SER A 330 16.11 -6.69 17.35
C SER A 330 16.32 -6.78 15.83
N THR A 331 15.36 -6.37 15.03
CA THR A 331 15.34 -6.52 13.58
C THR A 331 15.94 -5.31 12.88
N LYS A 332 17.26 -5.16 12.95
CA LYS A 332 18.04 -4.20 12.14
C LYS A 332 17.93 -4.38 10.61
N LYS A 333 17.19 -5.36 10.12
CA LYS A 333 17.06 -5.71 8.70
C LYS A 333 15.69 -5.47 8.09
N GLN A 334 14.66 -5.09 8.84
CA GLN A 334 13.34 -4.87 8.28
C GLN A 334 13.12 -3.39 7.95
N HIS A 335 12.85 -3.10 6.69
CA HIS A 335 12.50 -1.77 6.19
C HIS A 335 11.08 -1.32 6.54
N THR A 336 10.41 -2.04 7.44
CA THR A 336 9.09 -1.72 7.97
C THR A 336 9.14 -1.53 9.47
N LYS A 337 8.19 -0.76 9.98
CA LYS A 337 7.88 -0.67 11.41
C LYS A 337 7.46 -2.04 11.91
N GLY A 338 7.80 -2.34 13.14
CA GLY A 338 7.25 -3.49 13.84
C GLY A 338 5.72 -3.42 13.86
N GLY A 339 5.07 -4.58 13.91
CA GLY A 339 3.64 -4.69 14.05
C GLY A 339 3.11 -3.94 15.29
N GLY A 340 1.83 -3.65 15.27
CA GLY A 340 1.11 -3.02 16.37
C GLY A 340 -0.06 -3.90 16.83
N LEU A 341 -0.69 -3.43 17.87
CA LEU A 341 -2.00 -3.92 18.31
C LEU A 341 -3.03 -2.92 17.81
N VAL A 342 -4.03 -3.38 17.09
CA VAL A 342 -5.12 -2.54 16.58
C VAL A 342 -6.44 -3.08 17.11
N LYS A 343 -7.16 -2.25 17.87
CA LYS A 343 -8.57 -2.54 18.16
C LYS A 343 -9.35 -2.14 16.92
N THR A 344 -9.87 -3.14 16.21
CA THR A 344 -10.57 -2.92 14.93
C THR A 344 -11.94 -2.26 15.15
N ILE A 345 -12.54 -1.77 14.07
CA ILE A 345 -13.91 -1.23 14.13
C ILE A 345 -14.92 -2.28 14.58
N ASP A 346 -14.68 -3.55 14.26
CA ASP A 346 -15.51 -4.70 14.65
C ASP A 346 -15.21 -5.21 16.08
N GLN A 347 -14.42 -4.45 16.85
CA GLN A 347 -14.06 -4.75 18.25
C GLN A 347 -13.19 -6.00 18.43
N ASN A 348 -12.55 -6.53 17.41
CA ASN A 348 -11.50 -7.53 17.55
C ASN A 348 -10.15 -6.86 17.85
N THR A 349 -9.20 -7.62 18.35
CA THR A 349 -7.80 -7.19 18.43
C THR A 349 -7.02 -7.80 17.27
N LEU A 350 -6.46 -6.97 16.43
CA LEU A 350 -5.56 -7.37 15.37
C LEU A 350 -4.12 -7.15 15.83
N VAL A 351 -3.27 -8.17 15.63
CA VAL A 351 -1.83 -8.15 15.94
C VAL A 351 -1.07 -8.26 14.63
N GLY A 352 -0.21 -7.31 14.33
CA GLY A 352 0.60 -7.33 13.10
C GLY A 352 0.63 -5.97 12.41
N PRO A 353 0.90 -5.96 11.08
CA PRO A 353 1.42 -7.10 10.33
C PRO A 353 2.90 -7.40 10.60
N ASP A 354 3.34 -8.61 10.28
CA ASP A 354 4.74 -8.88 9.98
C ASP A 354 5.11 -8.34 8.58
N ALA A 355 6.31 -8.60 8.11
CA ALA A 355 6.72 -8.16 6.79
C ALA A 355 7.78 -9.08 6.20
N VAL A 356 7.38 -9.83 5.18
CA VAL A 356 8.23 -10.80 4.49
C VAL A 356 8.33 -10.42 3.01
N GLU A 357 9.56 -10.28 2.49
CA GLU A 357 9.77 -10.09 1.06
C GLU A 357 9.30 -11.34 0.30
N THR A 358 8.60 -11.14 -0.80
CA THR A 358 8.08 -12.23 -1.63
C THR A 358 8.14 -11.86 -3.10
N TYR A 359 8.31 -12.85 -3.96
CA TYR A 359 8.17 -12.71 -5.41
C TYR A 359 6.74 -12.99 -5.90
N LEU A 360 5.86 -13.47 -5.00
CA LEU A 360 4.49 -13.84 -5.33
C LEU A 360 3.56 -12.65 -5.13
N LYS A 361 2.86 -12.23 -6.19
CA LYS A 361 1.87 -11.15 -6.14
C LYS A 361 0.52 -11.60 -5.55
N GLU A 362 0.23 -12.90 -5.58
CA GLU A 362 -1.06 -13.48 -5.18
C GLU A 362 -0.92 -14.59 -4.13
N ASP A 363 0.03 -14.46 -3.21
CA ASP A 363 0.16 -15.38 -2.08
C ASP A 363 -0.60 -14.84 -0.86
N PHE A 364 -1.79 -15.38 -0.61
CA PHE A 364 -2.63 -15.07 0.55
C PHE A 364 -2.56 -16.14 1.65
N SER A 365 -1.63 -17.09 1.54
CA SER A 365 -1.44 -18.13 2.55
C SER A 365 -0.90 -17.54 3.85
N THR A 366 -1.25 -18.16 4.98
CA THR A 366 -0.67 -17.87 6.29
C THR A 366 0.33 -18.96 6.63
N SER A 367 1.57 -18.60 6.88
CA SER A 367 2.58 -19.58 7.26
C SER A 367 2.61 -19.74 8.78
N ALA A 368 2.72 -20.99 9.27
CA ALA A 368 2.84 -21.28 10.70
C ALA A 368 4.04 -20.59 11.37
N LYS A 369 5.05 -20.20 10.60
CA LYS A 369 6.22 -19.45 11.08
C LYS A 369 5.89 -18.00 11.43
N ASN A 370 4.79 -17.46 10.91
CA ASN A 370 4.42 -16.07 11.01
C ASN A 370 3.23 -15.85 11.97
N ILE A 371 2.79 -16.91 12.63
CA ILE A 371 1.82 -16.93 13.72
C ILE A 371 2.59 -17.10 15.04
#